data_0c8a78aa5b8dadefae13574299137e46
#
_entry.id   0c8a78aa5b8dadefae13574299137e46
#
_cell.length_a   1.000
_cell.length_b   1.000
_cell.length_c   1.000
_cell.angle_alpha   90.00
_cell.angle_beta   90.00
_cell.angle_gamma   90.00
#
_symmetry.space_group_name_H-M   'P 1'
#
loop_
_entity.id
_entity.type
_entity.pdbx_description
1 polymer ?
#
loop_
_entity_poly.entity_id
_entity_poly.type
_entity_poly.pdbx_seq_one_letter_code
_entity_poly.pdbx_strand_id
1 'polypeptide(L)'
;MKLKMTQIAILVLISMSFSVFAEELTGRDIMLKVDQQSDVRTAINDTKMTLINNRGQTRAREVVRYEKSYDGAGGVDQKTLIIFNYPADIRGTGLLLWSYIDPEKDDDRWLYLPALKRIRRIAGESKNDYFMGTDFTYDDMGARNIDDDNHTLLGKEVLNGEECFKIESVAKKKDDLYSKKISWVLPEKWVIVKVEFYDTNGSLMKELTVSEVRKVDNIWTGHLLFMDNFAKSHQTKIEVRKVEYNCDISDQVFTQTTLQRGRMQ
;
A
#
# COMPACT_ATOMS: atom_id res chain seq x y z
N MET A 1 -56.60 62.65 34.73
CA MET A 1 -56.54 61.71 33.60
C MET A 1 -55.08 61.39 33.38
N LYS A 2 -54.62 60.20 33.88
CA LYS A 2 -53.20 59.79 33.85
C LYS A 2 -52.98 58.82 32.69
N LEU A 3 -52.18 59.24 31.72
CA LEU A 3 -51.77 58.40 30.57
C LEU A 3 -50.67 57.44 31.04
N LYS A 4 -50.90 56.13 30.90
CA LYS A 4 -49.88 55.11 31.14
C LYS A 4 -49.11 54.89 29.84
N MET A 5 -47.84 55.24 29.85
CA MET A 5 -46.89 54.83 28.79
C MET A 5 -46.49 53.39 28.97
N THR A 6 -46.83 52.51 28.01
CA THR A 6 -46.42 51.16 27.95
C THR A 6 -45.09 51.09 27.18
N GLN A 7 -44.00 50.67 27.86
CA GLN A 7 -42.71 50.45 27.24
C GLN A 7 -42.73 49.07 26.56
N ILE A 8 -42.58 49.06 25.25
CA ILE A 8 -42.34 47.81 24.47
C ILE A 8 -40.83 47.54 24.46
N ALA A 9 -40.41 46.49 25.16
CA ALA A 9 -39.02 46.00 25.09
C ALA A 9 -38.87 45.17 23.84
N ILE A 10 -38.06 45.59 22.85
CA ILE A 10 -37.71 44.88 21.68
C ILE A 10 -36.51 43.98 22.07
N LEU A 11 -36.75 42.67 22.15
CA LEU A 11 -35.72 41.66 22.37
C LEU A 11 -35.04 41.35 21.03
N VAL A 12 -33.83 41.89 20.80
CA VAL A 12 -33.04 41.58 19.62
C VAL A 12 -32.32 40.25 19.88
N LEU A 13 -32.81 39.15 19.28
CA LEU A 13 -32.12 37.87 19.25
C LEU A 13 -30.95 37.95 18.24
N ILE A 14 -29.75 38.13 18.75
CA ILE A 14 -28.51 37.96 17.95
C ILE A 14 -28.28 36.47 17.77
N SER A 15 -28.65 35.92 16.60
CA SER A 15 -28.28 34.57 16.19
C SER A 15 -26.79 34.52 15.84
N MET A 16 -25.96 34.09 16.75
CA MET A 16 -24.56 33.75 16.48
C MET A 16 -24.54 32.49 15.63
N SER A 17 -24.36 32.65 14.32
CA SER A 17 -24.06 31.55 13.41
C SER A 17 -22.63 31.07 13.70
N PHE A 18 -22.49 29.99 14.48
CA PHE A 18 -21.24 29.27 14.56
C PHE A 18 -21.01 28.57 13.21
N SER A 19 -20.17 29.16 12.37
CA SER A 19 -19.60 28.45 11.23
C SER A 19 -18.67 27.37 11.79
N VAL A 20 -19.14 26.14 11.85
CA VAL A 20 -18.28 24.98 12.06
C VAL A 20 -17.41 24.89 10.82
N PHE A 21 -16.19 25.42 10.89
CA PHE A 21 -15.16 25.09 9.89
C PHE A 21 -14.87 23.60 10.05
N ALA A 22 -15.41 22.77 9.17
CA ALA A 22 -14.91 21.41 9.02
C ALA A 22 -13.43 21.56 8.61
N GLU A 23 -12.54 21.05 9.42
CA GLU A 23 -11.11 21.03 9.13
C GLU A 23 -10.91 20.25 7.83
N GLU A 24 -10.35 20.91 6.82
CA GLU A 24 -10.15 20.30 5.52
C GLU A 24 -9.03 19.28 5.63
N LEU A 25 -9.31 18.02 5.23
CA LEU A 25 -8.33 16.92 5.32
C LEU A 25 -7.06 17.27 4.54
N THR A 26 -5.92 17.12 5.17
CA THR A 26 -4.62 17.21 4.50
C THR A 26 -4.29 15.93 3.72
N GLY A 27 -3.30 15.97 2.84
CA GLY A 27 -2.82 14.77 2.16
C GLY A 27 -2.37 13.68 3.13
N ARG A 28 -1.70 14.08 4.24
CA ARG A 28 -1.28 13.15 5.29
C ARG A 28 -2.47 12.52 6.03
N ASP A 29 -3.51 13.30 6.34
CA ASP A 29 -4.71 12.78 7.03
C ASP A 29 -5.40 11.71 6.17
N ILE A 30 -5.48 11.95 4.85
CA ILE A 30 -6.08 11.01 3.92
C ILE A 30 -5.26 9.72 3.86
N MET A 31 -3.92 9.80 3.74
CA MET A 31 -3.06 8.63 3.72
C MET A 31 -3.07 7.87 5.05
N LEU A 32 -3.17 8.58 6.18
CA LEU A 32 -3.34 7.94 7.50
C LEU A 32 -4.67 7.18 7.59
N LYS A 33 -5.76 7.69 7.00
CA LYS A 33 -7.04 6.97 6.92
C LYS A 33 -6.95 5.74 6.02
N VAL A 34 -6.15 5.77 4.96
CA VAL A 34 -5.87 4.59 4.12
C VAL A 34 -5.15 3.52 4.93
N ASP A 35 -4.14 3.89 5.70
CA ASP A 35 -3.38 3.00 6.55
C ASP A 35 -4.26 2.38 7.66
N GLN A 36 -5.07 3.21 8.30
CA GLN A 36 -5.97 2.81 9.39
C GLN A 36 -7.28 2.19 8.93
N GLN A 37 -7.56 2.19 7.63
CA GLN A 37 -8.83 1.68 7.08
C GLN A 37 -9.09 0.23 7.47
N SER A 38 -8.03 -0.52 7.64
CA SER A 38 -8.10 -1.89 8.05
C SER A 38 -7.40 -2.05 9.41
N ASP A 39 -8.13 -2.37 10.46
CA ASP A 39 -7.55 -2.90 11.72
C ASP A 39 -7.03 -4.33 11.46
N VAL A 40 -6.15 -4.45 10.43
CA VAL A 40 -5.57 -5.73 9.99
C VAL A 40 -4.24 -5.94 10.68
N ARG A 41 -4.24 -6.83 11.67
CA ARG A 41 -3.00 -7.24 12.33
C ARG A 41 -2.26 -8.34 11.59
N THR A 42 -2.99 -9.21 10.94
CA THR A 42 -2.42 -10.30 10.14
C THR A 42 -3.22 -10.51 8.87
N ALA A 43 -2.54 -10.92 7.79
CA ALA A 43 -3.18 -11.29 6.55
C ALA A 43 -2.48 -12.48 5.89
N ILE A 44 -3.26 -13.35 5.27
CA ILE A 44 -2.78 -14.40 4.36
C ILE A 44 -3.46 -14.19 3.02
N ASN A 45 -2.67 -13.95 1.99
CA ASN A 45 -3.16 -13.70 0.64
C ASN A 45 -2.68 -14.80 -0.31
N ASP A 46 -3.60 -15.53 -0.95
CA ASP A 46 -3.33 -16.41 -2.09
C ASP A 46 -3.58 -15.64 -3.38
N THR A 47 -2.56 -15.49 -4.19
CA THR A 47 -2.60 -14.67 -5.39
C THR A 47 -2.06 -15.40 -6.61
N LYS A 48 -2.66 -15.10 -7.77
CA LYS A 48 -2.12 -15.43 -9.07
C LYS A 48 -1.52 -14.18 -9.70
N MET A 49 -0.26 -14.24 -10.06
CA MET A 49 0.40 -13.20 -10.84
C MET A 49 0.53 -13.64 -12.29
N THR A 50 0.17 -12.78 -13.22
CA THR A 50 0.39 -12.98 -14.67
C THR A 50 1.30 -11.87 -15.17
N LEU A 51 2.50 -12.25 -15.62
CA LEU A 51 3.48 -11.36 -16.19
C LEU A 51 3.27 -11.34 -17.70
N ILE A 52 3.26 -10.16 -18.31
CA ILE A 52 2.93 -9.95 -19.73
C ILE A 52 4.08 -9.14 -20.36
N ASN A 53 4.77 -9.70 -21.33
CA ASN A 53 5.84 -9.00 -22.00
C ASN A 53 5.34 -8.15 -23.17
N ASN A 54 6.22 -7.37 -23.80
CA ASN A 54 5.94 -6.48 -24.93
C ASN A 54 5.41 -7.18 -26.21
N ARG A 55 5.42 -8.53 -26.23
CA ARG A 55 4.86 -9.35 -27.32
C ARG A 55 3.52 -9.99 -26.93
N GLY A 56 2.97 -9.65 -25.76
CA GLY A 56 1.74 -10.24 -25.22
C GLY A 56 1.90 -11.67 -24.70
N GLN A 57 3.13 -12.21 -24.62
CA GLN A 57 3.36 -13.53 -24.05
C GLN A 57 3.23 -13.46 -22.54
N THR A 58 2.58 -14.47 -21.95
CA THR A 58 2.27 -14.49 -20.53
C THR A 58 3.04 -15.57 -19.78
N ARG A 59 3.35 -15.30 -18.50
CA ARG A 59 3.88 -16.28 -17.53
C ARG A 59 3.07 -16.18 -16.26
N ALA A 60 2.47 -17.28 -15.84
CA ALA A 60 1.70 -17.34 -14.61
C ALA A 60 2.60 -17.73 -13.42
N ARG A 61 2.28 -17.21 -12.25
CA ARG A 61 2.88 -17.56 -10.96
C ARG A 61 1.80 -17.63 -9.90
N GLU A 62 1.97 -18.51 -8.94
CA GLU A 62 1.10 -18.57 -7.76
C GLU A 62 1.94 -18.30 -6.52
N VAL A 63 1.42 -17.43 -5.68
CA VAL A 63 2.17 -16.87 -4.56
C VAL A 63 1.25 -16.83 -3.34
N VAL A 64 1.78 -17.20 -2.19
CA VAL A 64 1.14 -16.93 -0.90
C VAL A 64 1.97 -15.88 -0.18
N ARG A 65 1.29 -14.85 0.32
CA ARG A 65 1.86 -13.75 1.10
C ARG A 65 1.28 -13.80 2.51
N TYR A 66 2.16 -13.81 3.49
CA TYR A 66 1.86 -13.72 4.93
C TYR A 66 2.32 -12.37 5.43
N GLU A 67 1.49 -11.69 6.19
CA GLU A 67 1.78 -10.37 6.74
C GLU A 67 1.37 -10.33 8.22
N LYS A 68 2.17 -9.62 9.02
CA LYS A 68 1.87 -9.36 10.42
C LYS A 68 2.39 -8.00 10.82
N SER A 69 1.50 -7.14 11.34
CA SER A 69 1.85 -5.89 12.00
C SER A 69 2.36 -6.17 13.40
N TYR A 70 3.35 -5.39 13.81
CA TYR A 70 3.93 -5.42 15.15
C TYR A 70 3.67 -4.11 15.91
N ASP A 71 3.00 -3.14 15.28
CA ASP A 71 2.64 -1.84 15.88
C ASP A 71 3.84 -1.16 16.57
N GLY A 72 5.04 -1.32 16.02
CA GLY A 72 6.28 -0.78 16.56
C GLY A 72 6.93 -1.60 17.67
N ALA A 73 6.38 -2.76 18.04
CA ALA A 73 7.00 -3.61 19.05
C ALA A 73 8.42 -4.02 18.63
N GLY A 74 9.42 -3.72 19.45
CA GLY A 74 10.83 -3.93 19.13
C GLY A 74 11.35 -3.07 17.97
N GLY A 75 10.67 -1.96 17.63
CA GLY A 75 11.00 -1.08 16.51
C GLY A 75 10.57 -1.63 15.15
N VAL A 76 9.84 -2.74 15.12
CA VAL A 76 9.32 -3.36 13.89
C VAL A 76 7.92 -2.85 13.62
N ASP A 77 7.67 -2.41 12.39
CA ASP A 77 6.34 -2.05 11.90
C ASP A 77 5.60 -3.29 11.40
N GLN A 78 6.13 -3.93 10.37
CA GLN A 78 5.52 -5.09 9.74
C GLN A 78 6.56 -6.14 9.33
N LYS A 79 6.14 -7.41 9.35
CA LYS A 79 6.89 -8.49 8.69
C LYS A 79 6.05 -9.12 7.60
N THR A 80 6.69 -9.43 6.49
CA THR A 80 6.07 -10.06 5.33
C THR A 80 6.91 -11.25 4.88
N LEU A 81 6.23 -12.37 4.59
CA LEU A 81 6.83 -13.53 3.93
C LEU A 81 6.04 -13.85 2.67
N ILE A 82 6.73 -13.94 1.53
CA ILE A 82 6.15 -14.27 0.23
C ILE A 82 6.79 -15.56 -0.25
N ILE A 83 5.98 -16.56 -0.64
CA ILE A 83 6.47 -17.85 -1.15
C ILE A 83 5.80 -18.15 -2.48
N PHE A 84 6.60 -18.53 -3.48
CA PHE A 84 6.14 -19.02 -4.77
C PHE A 84 5.76 -20.49 -4.69
N ASN A 85 4.53 -20.83 -5.10
CA ASN A 85 4.02 -22.19 -5.18
C ASN A 85 4.01 -22.75 -6.60
N TYR A 86 4.01 -21.86 -7.62
CA TYR A 86 4.02 -22.19 -9.04
C TYR A 86 4.76 -21.11 -9.84
N PRO A 87 5.45 -21.46 -10.93
CA PRO A 87 5.69 -22.78 -11.50
C PRO A 87 6.77 -23.59 -10.76
N ALA A 88 6.99 -24.84 -11.19
CA ALA A 88 7.86 -25.79 -10.48
C ALA A 88 9.31 -25.34 -10.39
N ASP A 89 9.83 -24.62 -11.40
CA ASP A 89 11.21 -24.12 -11.47
C ASP A 89 11.55 -23.05 -10.44
N ILE A 90 10.54 -22.30 -9.95
CA ILE A 90 10.72 -21.29 -8.90
C ILE A 90 9.98 -21.65 -7.60
N ARG A 91 9.35 -22.83 -7.53
CA ARG A 91 8.62 -23.25 -6.32
C ARG A 91 9.55 -23.23 -5.11
N GLY A 92 9.06 -22.65 -4.00
CA GLY A 92 9.82 -22.48 -2.78
C GLY A 92 10.78 -21.28 -2.79
N THR A 93 10.88 -20.53 -3.91
CA THR A 93 11.49 -19.20 -3.85
C THR A 93 10.70 -18.36 -2.88
N GLY A 94 11.39 -17.64 -2.00
CA GLY A 94 10.73 -16.83 -0.98
C GLY A 94 11.43 -15.50 -0.77
N LEU A 95 10.64 -14.49 -0.39
CA LEU A 95 11.11 -13.18 0.03
C LEU A 95 10.60 -12.92 1.45
N LEU A 96 11.50 -12.65 2.37
CA LEU A 96 11.21 -12.22 3.74
C LEU A 96 11.58 -10.75 3.87
N LEU A 97 10.66 -9.97 4.42
CA LEU A 97 10.79 -8.54 4.62
C LEU A 97 10.49 -8.21 6.09
N TRP A 98 11.31 -7.36 6.69
CA TRP A 98 11.04 -6.74 7.98
C TRP A 98 11.13 -5.23 7.79
N SER A 99 10.01 -4.55 7.93
CA SER A 99 9.93 -3.09 7.88
C SER A 99 9.97 -2.51 9.27
N TYR A 100 10.56 -1.34 9.42
CA TYR A 100 10.80 -0.69 10.70
C TYR A 100 10.10 0.66 10.77
N ILE A 101 9.71 1.07 11.99
CA ILE A 101 9.10 2.39 12.22
C ILE A 101 10.12 3.53 12.20
N ASP A 102 11.39 3.24 12.45
CA ASP A 102 12.46 4.23 12.40
C ASP A 102 12.81 4.51 10.93
N PRO A 103 12.53 5.71 10.41
CA PRO A 103 12.80 6.03 9.01
C PRO A 103 14.28 6.06 8.66
N GLU A 104 15.18 6.19 9.65
CA GLU A 104 16.64 6.14 9.43
C GLU A 104 17.15 4.68 9.33
N LYS A 105 16.36 3.71 9.73
CA LYS A 105 16.69 2.30 9.65
C LYS A 105 16.19 1.70 8.35
N ASP A 106 17.11 1.15 7.53
CA ASP A 106 16.73 0.42 6.34
C ASP A 106 16.02 -0.89 6.68
N ASP A 107 14.99 -1.21 5.88
CA ASP A 107 14.32 -2.50 5.98
C ASP A 107 15.25 -3.67 5.67
N ASP A 108 15.02 -4.76 6.37
CA ASP A 108 15.70 -6.00 6.07
C ASP A 108 14.93 -6.82 5.03
N ARG A 109 15.62 -7.23 3.96
CA ARG A 109 15.06 -8.01 2.85
C ARG A 109 15.95 -9.22 2.57
N TRP A 110 15.37 -10.42 2.60
CA TRP A 110 16.09 -11.68 2.31
C TRP A 110 15.35 -12.48 1.24
N LEU A 111 16.06 -12.78 0.15
CA LEU A 111 15.59 -13.63 -0.93
C LEU A 111 16.19 -15.03 -0.80
N TYR A 112 15.36 -16.04 -0.74
CA TYR A 112 15.78 -17.44 -0.84
C TYR A 112 15.53 -17.98 -2.23
N LEU A 113 16.57 -18.60 -2.81
CA LEU A 113 16.54 -19.25 -4.12
C LEU A 113 16.83 -20.75 -3.93
N PRO A 114 15.82 -21.64 -4.06
CA PRO A 114 15.96 -23.07 -3.85
C PRO A 114 17.02 -23.71 -4.74
N ALA A 115 17.11 -23.29 -6.00
CA ALA A 115 18.12 -23.77 -6.95
C ALA A 115 19.57 -23.54 -6.47
N LEU A 116 19.79 -22.46 -5.70
CA LEU A 116 21.10 -22.12 -5.15
C LEU A 116 21.25 -22.55 -3.68
N LYS A 117 20.17 -23.00 -3.03
CA LYS A 117 20.08 -23.29 -1.60
C LYS A 117 20.65 -22.18 -0.71
N ARG A 118 20.48 -20.93 -1.14
CA ARG A 118 21.06 -19.75 -0.50
C ARG A 118 20.05 -18.69 -0.21
N ILE A 119 20.21 -18.04 0.95
CA ILE A 119 19.57 -16.77 1.28
C ILE A 119 20.53 -15.66 0.85
N ARG A 120 20.00 -14.70 0.09
CA ARG A 120 20.69 -13.46 -0.29
C ARG A 120 20.00 -12.30 0.41
N ARG A 121 20.74 -11.44 1.08
CA ARG A 121 20.23 -10.16 1.57
C ARG A 121 20.13 -9.18 0.38
N ILE A 122 19.01 -8.49 0.28
CA ILE A 122 18.77 -7.42 -0.69
C ILE A 122 18.92 -6.11 0.07
N ALA A 123 19.92 -5.30 -0.26
CA ALA A 123 20.23 -4.06 0.43
C ALA A 123 20.77 -3.01 -0.54
N GLY A 124 20.81 -1.74 -0.10
CA GLY A 124 21.25 -0.62 -0.90
C GLY A 124 20.44 -0.49 -2.19
N GLU A 125 21.10 -0.18 -3.31
CA GLU A 125 20.44 0.01 -4.61
C GLU A 125 19.70 -1.23 -5.13
N SER A 126 20.10 -2.44 -4.69
CA SER A 126 19.42 -3.69 -5.09
C SER A 126 17.95 -3.77 -4.63
N LYS A 127 17.51 -2.93 -3.69
CA LYS A 127 16.08 -2.81 -3.32
C LYS A 127 15.23 -2.35 -4.50
N ASN A 128 15.82 -1.60 -5.42
CA ASN A 128 15.19 -1.04 -6.62
C ASN A 128 15.13 -2.03 -7.80
N ASP A 129 15.77 -3.21 -7.69
CA ASP A 129 15.66 -4.27 -8.69
C ASP A 129 14.23 -4.84 -8.68
N TYR A 130 13.78 -5.29 -9.86
CA TYR A 130 12.45 -5.88 -9.99
C TYR A 130 12.38 -7.27 -9.38
N PHE A 131 11.37 -7.47 -8.52
CA PHE A 131 11.14 -8.72 -7.82
C PHE A 131 10.74 -9.85 -8.79
N MET A 132 11.62 -10.83 -8.95
CA MET A 132 11.37 -12.04 -9.73
C MET A 132 10.76 -11.80 -11.13
N GLY A 133 11.12 -10.67 -11.78
CA GLY A 133 10.67 -10.31 -13.13
C GLY A 133 9.24 -9.77 -13.20
N THR A 134 8.63 -9.42 -12.08
CA THR A 134 7.41 -8.61 -12.01
C THR A 134 7.73 -7.14 -12.26
N ASP A 135 6.73 -6.27 -12.28
CA ASP A 135 6.90 -4.81 -12.38
C ASP A 135 6.91 -4.12 -11.01
N PHE A 136 6.98 -4.92 -9.95
CA PHE A 136 7.21 -4.46 -8.59
C PHE A 136 8.68 -4.63 -8.23
N THR A 137 9.28 -3.64 -7.59
CA THR A 137 10.63 -3.74 -7.06
C THR A 137 10.62 -4.51 -5.74
N TYR A 138 11.79 -4.90 -5.22
CA TYR A 138 11.86 -5.47 -3.87
C TYR A 138 11.37 -4.47 -2.82
N ASP A 139 11.54 -3.18 -3.06
CA ASP A 139 11.04 -2.11 -2.18
C ASP A 139 9.52 -2.00 -2.22
N ASP A 140 8.91 -2.07 -3.42
CA ASP A 140 7.45 -2.06 -3.57
C ASP A 140 6.75 -3.26 -2.87
N MET A 141 7.49 -4.34 -2.57
CA MET A 141 6.93 -5.51 -1.89
C MET A 141 6.88 -5.36 -0.36
N GLY A 142 7.54 -4.35 0.20
CA GLY A 142 7.53 -4.03 1.63
C GLY A 142 6.35 -3.15 2.05
N ALA A 143 6.19 -2.95 3.36
CA ALA A 143 5.37 -1.88 3.89
C ALA A 143 6.12 -0.55 3.73
N ARG A 144 5.38 0.55 3.51
CA ARG A 144 5.92 1.89 3.51
C ARG A 144 5.25 2.69 4.61
N ASN A 145 6.06 3.21 5.51
CA ASN A 145 5.55 4.04 6.59
C ASN A 145 5.03 5.37 6.01
N ILE A 146 3.91 5.86 6.53
CA ILE A 146 3.33 7.14 6.09
C ILE A 146 4.32 8.29 6.27
N ASP A 147 5.09 8.26 7.34
CA ASP A 147 6.05 9.32 7.64
C ASP A 147 7.35 9.23 6.82
N ASP A 148 7.50 8.24 5.93
CA ASP A 148 8.60 8.20 4.95
C ASP A 148 8.41 9.21 3.82
N ASP A 149 7.18 9.65 3.58
CA ASP A 149 6.82 10.60 2.52
C ASP A 149 6.25 11.91 3.07
N ASN A 150 6.35 12.97 2.28
CA ASN A 150 5.55 14.18 2.43
C ASN A 150 4.33 14.05 1.53
N HIS A 151 3.13 14.13 2.12
CA HIS A 151 1.87 13.97 1.40
C HIS A 151 1.16 15.30 1.21
N THR A 152 0.85 15.64 -0.04
CA THR A 152 0.14 16.87 -0.41
C THR A 152 -1.18 16.51 -1.10
N LEU A 153 -2.30 17.03 -0.61
CA LEU A 153 -3.57 16.95 -1.31
C LEU A 153 -3.55 17.90 -2.52
N LEU A 154 -3.63 17.35 -3.72
CA LEU A 154 -3.70 18.11 -4.97
C LEU A 154 -5.14 18.54 -5.32
N GLY A 155 -6.14 17.96 -4.64
CA GLY A 155 -7.55 18.20 -4.88
C GLY A 155 -8.32 16.88 -5.08
N LYS A 156 -9.45 16.97 -5.79
CA LYS A 156 -10.28 15.82 -6.14
C LYS A 156 -10.37 15.66 -7.64
N GLU A 157 -10.46 14.41 -8.08
CA GLU A 157 -10.57 14.06 -9.50
C GLU A 157 -11.53 12.87 -9.67
N VAL A 158 -12.33 12.89 -10.74
CA VAL A 158 -13.25 11.77 -11.04
C VAL A 158 -12.47 10.71 -11.81
N LEU A 159 -12.37 9.50 -11.25
CA LEU A 159 -11.77 8.33 -11.88
C LEU A 159 -12.84 7.24 -12.03
N ASN A 160 -13.10 6.81 -13.27
CA ASN A 160 -14.11 5.78 -13.57
C ASN A 160 -15.53 6.07 -13.01
N GLY A 161 -15.89 7.37 -12.89
CA GLY A 161 -17.19 7.81 -12.37
C GLY A 161 -17.27 7.96 -10.85
N GLU A 162 -16.22 7.65 -10.10
CA GLU A 162 -16.12 7.86 -8.66
C GLU A 162 -15.18 9.05 -8.36
N GLU A 163 -15.58 9.96 -7.47
CA GLU A 163 -14.73 11.07 -7.01
C GLU A 163 -13.65 10.50 -6.09
N CYS A 164 -12.38 10.83 -6.37
CA CYS A 164 -11.21 10.40 -5.60
C CYS A 164 -10.44 11.61 -5.08
N PHE A 165 -9.83 11.50 -3.92
CA PHE A 165 -8.76 12.39 -3.50
C PHE A 165 -7.50 12.10 -4.32
N LYS A 166 -6.85 13.14 -4.84
CA LYS A 166 -5.59 13.06 -5.57
C LYS A 166 -4.45 13.53 -4.68
N ILE A 167 -3.53 12.64 -4.35
CA ILE A 167 -2.47 12.87 -3.37
C ILE A 167 -1.11 12.74 -4.06
N GLU A 168 -0.26 13.76 -3.91
CA GLU A 168 1.16 13.65 -4.24
C GLU A 168 1.93 13.21 -3.00
N SER A 169 2.78 12.20 -3.15
CA SER A 169 3.68 11.68 -2.13
C SER A 169 5.12 11.77 -2.62
N VAL A 170 5.96 12.51 -1.88
CA VAL A 170 7.38 12.71 -2.17
C VAL A 170 8.21 12.14 -1.03
N ALA A 171 9.11 11.22 -1.35
CA ALA A 171 9.98 10.60 -0.36
C ALA A 171 10.84 11.64 0.37
N LYS A 172 11.00 11.50 1.68
CA LYS A 172 11.92 12.31 2.48
C LYS A 172 13.37 11.91 2.25
N LYS A 173 13.62 10.61 2.01
CA LYS A 173 14.94 10.10 1.63
C LYS A 173 15.26 10.42 0.16
N LYS A 174 16.50 10.82 -0.11
CA LYS A 174 16.96 11.26 -1.44
C LYS A 174 17.30 10.10 -2.39
N ASP A 175 17.47 8.89 -1.86
CA ASP A 175 17.86 7.69 -2.58
C ASP A 175 16.65 6.82 -3.00
N ASP A 176 15.43 7.38 -2.96
CA ASP A 176 14.24 6.71 -3.46
C ASP A 176 14.29 6.58 -4.98
N LEU A 177 13.78 5.45 -5.50
CA LEU A 177 13.68 5.19 -6.94
C LEU A 177 12.72 6.18 -7.62
N TYR A 178 11.71 6.64 -6.89
CA TYR A 178 10.67 7.50 -7.40
C TYR A 178 10.85 8.93 -6.92
N SER A 179 10.88 9.89 -7.84
CA SER A 179 10.86 11.32 -7.50
C SER A 179 9.56 11.71 -6.78
N LYS A 180 8.47 11.07 -7.18
CA LYS A 180 7.14 11.21 -6.55
C LYS A 180 6.21 10.08 -6.97
N LYS A 181 5.13 9.93 -6.20
CA LYS A 181 3.96 9.10 -6.52
C LYS A 181 2.72 9.98 -6.50
N ILE A 182 1.77 9.72 -7.40
CA ILE A 182 0.44 10.33 -7.36
C ILE A 182 -0.56 9.22 -7.11
N SER A 183 -1.33 9.33 -6.03
CA SER A 183 -2.31 8.33 -5.63
C SER A 183 -3.72 8.87 -5.73
N TRP A 184 -4.67 8.04 -6.17
CA TRP A 184 -6.10 8.30 -6.14
C TRP A 184 -6.76 7.44 -5.06
N VAL A 185 -7.36 8.09 -4.08
CA VAL A 185 -7.96 7.46 -2.90
C VAL A 185 -9.48 7.63 -2.97
N LEU A 186 -10.22 6.52 -2.93
CA LEU A 186 -11.68 6.55 -2.82
C LEU A 186 -12.08 7.05 -1.42
N PRO A 187 -12.88 8.12 -1.32
CA PRO A 187 -13.49 8.53 -0.07
C PRO A 187 -14.35 7.40 0.52
N GLU A 188 -14.58 7.41 1.83
CA GLU A 188 -15.40 6.43 2.57
C GLU A 188 -14.85 5.00 2.58
N LYS A 189 -14.26 4.54 1.48
CA LYS A 189 -13.59 3.24 1.41
C LYS A 189 -12.14 3.32 1.87
N TRP A 190 -11.50 4.48 1.77
CA TRP A 190 -10.09 4.76 2.06
C TRP A 190 -9.15 3.76 1.36
N VAL A 191 -9.48 3.44 0.11
CA VAL A 191 -8.71 2.51 -0.74
C VAL A 191 -8.04 3.29 -1.85
N ILE A 192 -6.75 3.05 -2.05
CA ILE A 192 -6.01 3.53 -3.22
C ILE A 192 -6.43 2.70 -4.42
N VAL A 193 -6.97 3.35 -5.46
CA VAL A 193 -7.42 2.68 -6.69
C VAL A 193 -6.50 2.92 -7.88
N LYS A 194 -5.60 3.90 -7.78
CA LYS A 194 -4.59 4.18 -8.78
C LYS A 194 -3.36 4.79 -8.15
N VAL A 195 -2.16 4.43 -8.63
CA VAL A 195 -0.90 5.08 -8.29
C VAL A 195 -0.08 5.27 -9.56
N GLU A 196 0.37 6.47 -9.82
CA GLU A 196 1.38 6.80 -10.82
C GLU A 196 2.74 6.95 -10.13
N PHE A 197 3.77 6.33 -10.70
CA PHE A 197 5.14 6.38 -10.21
C PHE A 197 6.01 7.12 -11.20
N TYR A 198 6.67 8.17 -10.73
CA TYR A 198 7.53 9.03 -11.56
C TYR A 198 9.00 8.77 -11.25
N ASP A 199 9.82 8.64 -12.29
CA ASP A 199 11.26 8.46 -12.14
C ASP A 199 11.95 9.76 -11.65
N THR A 200 13.25 9.68 -11.41
CA THR A 200 14.06 10.82 -10.94
C THR A 200 14.14 11.98 -11.93
N ASN A 201 13.79 11.77 -13.20
CA ASN A 201 13.68 12.82 -14.23
C ASN A 201 12.28 13.43 -14.30
N GLY A 202 11.33 12.93 -13.49
CA GLY A 202 9.93 13.37 -13.48
C GLY A 202 9.09 12.76 -14.61
N SER A 203 9.55 11.71 -15.28
CA SER A 203 8.79 10.99 -16.29
C SER A 203 7.94 9.90 -15.66
N LEU A 204 6.72 9.70 -16.17
CA LEU A 204 5.85 8.61 -15.74
C LEU A 204 6.49 7.26 -16.09
N MET A 205 6.91 6.52 -15.09
CA MET A 205 7.62 5.25 -15.22
C MET A 205 6.67 4.05 -15.28
N LYS A 206 5.72 4.01 -14.36
CA LYS A 206 4.73 2.93 -14.25
C LYS A 206 3.46 3.41 -13.56
N GLU A 207 2.39 2.66 -13.77
CA GLU A 207 1.06 2.92 -13.20
C GLU A 207 0.50 1.64 -12.58
N LEU A 208 0.00 1.73 -11.35
CA LEU A 208 -0.76 0.68 -10.70
C LEU A 208 -2.24 1.06 -10.70
N THR A 209 -3.10 0.18 -11.15
CA THR A 209 -4.55 0.27 -10.94
C THR A 209 -5.04 -0.85 -10.05
N VAL A 210 -5.99 -0.53 -9.16
CA VAL A 210 -6.65 -1.49 -8.28
C VAL A 210 -8.15 -1.46 -8.58
N SER A 211 -8.70 -2.60 -8.87
CA SER A 211 -10.12 -2.77 -9.20
C SER A 211 -10.72 -3.97 -8.46
N GLU A 212 -12.01 -4.25 -8.72
CA GLU A 212 -12.77 -5.27 -7.99
C GLU A 212 -12.68 -5.07 -6.47
N VAL A 213 -12.85 -3.82 -6.02
CA VAL A 213 -12.83 -3.46 -4.61
C VAL A 213 -14.11 -3.94 -3.95
N ARG A 214 -14.00 -4.93 -3.05
CA ARG A 214 -15.11 -5.50 -2.29
C ARG A 214 -14.70 -5.78 -0.85
N LYS A 215 -15.67 -5.95 0.04
CA LYS A 215 -15.41 -6.26 1.44
C LYS A 215 -15.11 -7.74 1.64
N VAL A 216 -14.07 -8.03 2.44
CA VAL A 216 -13.79 -9.32 3.07
C VAL A 216 -13.69 -9.04 4.56
N ASP A 217 -14.49 -9.71 5.38
CA ASP A 217 -14.55 -9.49 6.83
C ASP A 217 -14.65 -8.00 7.23
N ASN A 218 -15.53 -7.26 6.54
CA ASN A 218 -15.73 -5.81 6.66
C ASN A 218 -14.57 -4.91 6.20
N ILE A 219 -13.46 -5.46 5.72
CA ILE A 219 -12.30 -4.73 5.22
C ILE A 219 -12.42 -4.57 3.70
N TRP A 220 -12.32 -3.33 3.19
CA TRP A 220 -12.32 -3.07 1.76
C TRP A 220 -11.03 -3.60 1.14
N THR A 221 -11.16 -4.53 0.20
CA THR A 221 -10.05 -5.27 -0.39
C THR A 221 -10.09 -5.18 -1.92
N GLY A 222 -8.99 -4.73 -2.52
CA GLY A 222 -8.79 -4.81 -3.97
C GLY A 222 -8.44 -6.22 -4.40
N HIS A 223 -9.16 -6.76 -5.38
CA HIS A 223 -8.96 -8.15 -5.82
C HIS A 223 -8.22 -8.26 -7.15
N LEU A 224 -8.14 -7.18 -7.89
CA LEU A 224 -7.42 -7.12 -9.15
C LEU A 224 -6.48 -5.92 -9.13
N LEU A 225 -5.16 -6.19 -9.17
CA LEU A 225 -4.12 -5.20 -9.28
C LEU A 225 -3.45 -5.34 -10.65
N PHE A 226 -3.26 -4.24 -11.34
CA PHE A 226 -2.60 -4.22 -12.64
C PHE A 226 -1.52 -3.14 -12.65
N MET A 227 -0.25 -3.57 -12.79
CA MET A 227 0.89 -2.69 -12.93
C MET A 227 1.29 -2.62 -14.40
N ASP A 228 1.20 -1.44 -15.00
CA ASP A 228 1.71 -1.16 -16.34
C ASP A 228 3.06 -0.44 -16.23
N ASN A 229 4.11 -1.06 -16.74
CA ASN A 229 5.47 -0.52 -16.70
C ASN A 229 5.85 0.03 -18.08
N PHE A 230 5.64 1.31 -18.29
CA PHE A 230 5.91 1.98 -19.55
C PHE A 230 7.40 1.97 -19.90
N ALA A 231 8.27 2.10 -18.89
CA ALA A 231 9.72 2.10 -19.10
C ALA A 231 10.25 0.77 -19.64
N LYS A 232 9.55 -0.35 -19.38
CA LYS A 232 9.94 -1.69 -19.81
C LYS A 232 9.01 -2.30 -20.85
N SER A 233 7.88 -1.66 -21.16
CA SER A 233 6.81 -2.25 -21.98
C SER A 233 6.44 -3.66 -21.48
N HIS A 234 6.25 -3.76 -20.16
CA HIS A 234 5.94 -5.00 -19.45
C HIS A 234 4.82 -4.75 -18.45
N GLN A 235 4.02 -5.76 -18.16
CA GLN A 235 2.87 -5.62 -17.28
C GLN A 235 2.80 -6.78 -16.30
N THR A 236 2.32 -6.51 -15.09
CA THR A 236 2.03 -7.52 -14.08
C THR A 236 0.59 -7.38 -13.60
N LYS A 237 -0.21 -8.42 -13.82
CA LYS A 237 -1.56 -8.56 -13.27
C LYS A 237 -1.50 -9.44 -12.03
N ILE A 238 -2.11 -9.00 -10.93
CA ILE A 238 -2.26 -9.79 -9.69
C ILE A 238 -3.73 -9.97 -9.42
N GLU A 239 -4.16 -11.23 -9.30
CA GLU A 239 -5.52 -11.64 -8.96
C GLU A 239 -5.51 -12.23 -7.55
N VAL A 240 -6.17 -11.58 -6.60
CA VAL A 240 -6.33 -12.08 -5.23
C VAL A 240 -7.43 -13.14 -5.24
N ARG A 241 -7.06 -14.41 -5.08
CA ARG A 241 -7.98 -15.55 -5.10
C ARG A 241 -8.64 -15.76 -3.73
N LYS A 242 -7.82 -15.63 -2.69
CA LYS A 242 -8.26 -15.77 -1.30
C LYS A 242 -7.50 -14.79 -0.43
N VAL A 243 -8.17 -14.21 0.54
CA VAL A 243 -7.56 -13.45 1.63
C VAL A 243 -8.20 -13.85 2.95
N GLU A 244 -7.40 -13.99 3.98
CA GLU A 244 -7.81 -14.21 5.36
C GLU A 244 -7.17 -13.11 6.21
N TYR A 245 -8.01 -12.37 6.94
CA TYR A 245 -7.57 -11.30 7.84
C TYR A 245 -7.65 -11.74 9.29
N ASN A 246 -6.81 -11.15 10.13
CA ASN A 246 -6.80 -11.31 11.58
C ASN A 246 -6.77 -12.77 12.05
N CYS A 247 -6.15 -13.63 11.21
CA CYS A 247 -5.91 -15.04 11.53
C CYS A 247 -4.66 -15.20 12.43
N ASP A 248 -4.57 -16.33 13.13
CA ASP A 248 -3.40 -16.61 13.97
C ASP A 248 -2.19 -16.96 13.10
N ILE A 249 -1.15 -16.11 13.13
CA ILE A 249 0.13 -16.32 12.44
C ILE A 249 1.25 -16.27 13.47
N SER A 250 1.93 -17.40 13.67
CA SER A 250 3.10 -17.50 14.53
C SER A 250 4.25 -16.62 14.03
N ASP A 251 4.99 -15.98 14.94
CA ASP A 251 6.19 -15.20 14.61
C ASP A 251 7.30 -16.04 13.93
N GLN A 252 7.28 -17.35 14.13
CA GLN A 252 8.21 -18.28 13.47
C GLN A 252 8.05 -18.28 11.95
N VAL A 253 6.88 -17.89 11.43
CA VAL A 253 6.64 -17.72 10.00
C VAL A 253 7.64 -16.74 9.39
N PHE A 254 7.96 -15.67 10.11
CA PHE A 254 8.77 -14.55 9.64
C PHE A 254 10.24 -14.69 10.01
N THR A 255 10.80 -15.90 9.85
CA THR A 255 12.21 -16.20 10.13
C THR A 255 12.95 -16.67 8.88
N GLN A 256 14.26 -16.47 8.84
CA GLN A 256 15.10 -16.99 7.75
C GLN A 256 15.06 -18.53 7.68
N THR A 257 14.84 -19.20 8.81
CA THR A 257 14.68 -20.66 8.85
C THR A 257 13.43 -21.09 8.07
N THR A 258 12.31 -20.43 8.27
CA THR A 258 11.07 -20.70 7.52
C THR A 258 11.22 -20.31 6.05
N LEU A 259 11.83 -19.16 5.77
CA LEU A 259 12.17 -18.75 4.40
C LEU A 259 12.96 -19.85 3.67
N GLN A 260 13.99 -20.42 4.30
CA GLN A 260 14.82 -21.48 3.71
C GLN A 260 14.08 -22.80 3.48
N ARG A 261 13.04 -23.10 4.25
CA ARG A 261 12.18 -24.26 4.02
C ARG A 261 11.35 -24.13 2.74
N GLY A 262 11.07 -22.90 2.30
CA GLY A 262 10.34 -22.61 1.06
C GLY A 262 8.90 -23.09 1.05
N ARG A 263 8.34 -23.41 2.20
CA ARG A 263 6.95 -23.85 2.39
C ARG A 263 6.53 -23.68 3.84
N MET A 264 5.23 -23.45 4.06
CA MET A 264 4.60 -23.56 5.38
C MET A 264 4.26 -25.02 5.66
N GLN A 265 4.40 -25.43 6.92
CA GLN A 265 3.95 -26.73 7.40
C GLN A 265 2.48 -26.70 7.71
#